data_042d80dddff87c161accf26c39967ada
#
_entry.id   042d80dddff87c161accf26c39967ada
#
_cell.length_a   1.000
_cell.length_b   1.000
_cell.length_c   1.000
_cell.angle_alpha   90.00
_cell.angle_beta   90.00
_cell.angle_gamma   90.00
#
_symmetry.space_group_name_H-M   'P 1'
#
loop_
_entity.id
_entity.type
_entity.pdbx_description
1 polymer ?
#
loop_
_entity_poly.entity_id
_entity_poly.type
_entity_poly.pdbx_seq_one_letter_code
_entity_poly.pdbx_strand_id
1 'polypeptide(L)'
;MYKLCAVEKPNGEIIPKIKISENIEKITTPAFKTVYRIYDKNSGKAEADLITLHDEKIDESKDLEIFHPIHTWKRKTLTNFTTKELLVRVFDKGELVYDLPKLEEIIERKNEQIAEQWEEVKRFEHPHLFHVDLSQKLWDIKYNLLMQSN
;
A
#
# COMPACT_ATOMS: atom_id res chain seq x y z
N MET A 1 15.26 -5.84 -9.31
CA MET A 1 16.02 -4.63 -8.84
C MET A 1 15.54 -4.29 -7.44
N TYR A 2 16.45 -4.14 -6.48
CA TYR A 2 16.13 -3.78 -5.08
C TYR A 2 16.46 -2.31 -4.84
N LYS A 3 15.67 -1.66 -3.99
CA LYS A 3 15.92 -0.29 -3.54
C LYS A 3 15.93 -0.28 -2.02
N LEU A 4 16.97 0.32 -1.42
CA LEU A 4 17.02 0.52 0.02
C LEU A 4 15.97 1.58 0.41
N CYS A 5 15.04 1.21 1.28
CA CYS A 5 13.97 2.10 1.75
C CYS A 5 14.03 2.36 3.27
N ALA A 6 14.73 1.52 4.02
CA ALA A 6 14.95 1.70 5.44
C ALA A 6 16.20 0.93 5.90
N VAL A 7 16.77 1.35 7.03
CA VAL A 7 17.81 0.64 7.76
C VAL A 7 17.37 0.53 9.21
N GLU A 8 17.41 -0.67 9.75
CA GLU A 8 17.18 -0.91 11.17
C GLU A 8 18.52 -0.91 11.91
N LYS A 9 18.61 -0.10 12.97
CA LYS A 9 19.78 -0.07 13.86
C LYS A 9 19.73 -1.22 14.86
N PRO A 10 20.83 -1.56 15.52
CA PRO A 10 20.86 -2.57 16.56
C PRO A 10 19.91 -2.33 17.74
N ASN A 11 19.53 -1.08 17.98
CA ASN A 11 18.55 -0.68 19.00
C ASN A 11 17.10 -0.78 18.54
N GLY A 12 16.83 -1.28 17.31
CA GLY A 12 15.49 -1.40 16.73
C GLY A 12 14.97 -0.11 16.07
N GLU A 13 15.73 0.98 16.07
CA GLU A 13 15.34 2.23 15.41
C GLU A 13 15.36 2.07 13.89
N ILE A 14 14.26 2.37 13.23
CA ILE A 14 14.14 2.33 11.77
C ILE A 14 14.42 3.71 11.19
N ILE A 15 15.48 3.78 10.37
CA ILE A 15 15.86 4.99 9.66
C ILE A 15 15.35 4.90 8.23
N PRO A 16 14.41 5.75 7.81
CA PRO A 16 13.95 5.76 6.43
C PRO A 16 15.06 6.22 5.48
N LYS A 17 15.11 5.60 4.30
CA LYS A 17 16.06 5.93 3.22
C LYS A 17 15.30 6.18 1.93
N ILE A 18 15.74 7.18 1.18
CA ILE A 18 15.15 7.55 -0.11
C ILE A 18 16.23 7.56 -1.18
N LYS A 19 15.88 7.09 -2.37
CA LYS A 19 16.66 7.31 -3.59
C LYS A 19 15.86 8.24 -4.49
N ILE A 20 16.41 9.41 -4.73
CA ILE A 20 15.84 10.43 -5.62
C ILE A 20 16.17 10.09 -7.08
N SER A 21 15.29 10.44 -7.97
CA SER A 21 15.42 10.28 -9.42
C SER A 21 14.75 11.46 -10.11
N GLU A 22 15.24 11.86 -11.27
CA GLU A 22 14.60 12.85 -12.12
C GLU A 22 13.17 12.41 -12.53
N ASN A 23 12.97 11.11 -12.74
CA ASN A 23 11.62 10.57 -12.94
C ASN A 23 10.93 10.33 -11.60
N ILE A 24 9.85 11.08 -11.35
CA ILE A 24 9.05 11.03 -10.12
C ILE A 24 8.57 9.62 -9.80
N GLU A 25 8.17 8.84 -10.79
CA GLU A 25 7.70 7.46 -10.62
C GLU A 25 8.80 6.51 -10.12
N LYS A 26 10.07 6.86 -10.33
CA LYS A 26 11.23 6.10 -9.87
C LYS A 26 11.72 6.48 -8.49
N ILE A 27 11.18 7.54 -7.90
CA ILE A 27 11.52 7.95 -6.54
C ILE A 27 11.05 6.86 -5.56
N THR A 28 11.95 6.44 -4.68
CA THR A 28 11.65 5.42 -3.67
C THR A 28 10.65 5.98 -2.65
N THR A 29 9.63 5.20 -2.30
CA THR A 29 8.83 5.46 -1.09
C THR A 29 9.60 4.91 0.10
N PRO A 30 10.08 5.78 1.03
CA PRO A 30 10.95 5.39 2.13
C PRO A 30 10.21 4.62 3.23
N ALA A 31 10.95 4.22 4.27
CA ALA A 31 10.52 3.57 5.49
C ALA A 31 10.18 2.08 5.36
N PHE A 32 9.99 1.42 6.51
CA PHE A 32 9.45 0.07 6.62
C PHE A 32 7.93 0.13 6.61
N LYS A 33 7.29 -0.59 5.71
CA LYS A 33 5.89 -0.36 5.30
C LYS A 33 5.06 -1.63 5.35
N THR A 34 3.75 -1.45 5.48
CA THR A 34 2.74 -2.45 5.17
C THR A 34 1.73 -1.92 4.14
N VAL A 35 0.86 -2.77 3.63
CA VAL A 35 -0.16 -2.42 2.64
C VAL A 35 -1.50 -2.97 3.10
N TYR A 36 -2.50 -2.12 3.15
CA TYR A 36 -3.89 -2.48 3.42
C TYR A 36 -4.73 -2.28 2.18
N ARG A 37 -5.51 -3.29 1.79
CA ARG A 37 -6.62 -3.11 0.86
C ARG A 37 -7.85 -2.69 1.64
N ILE A 38 -8.51 -1.65 1.16
CA ILE A 38 -9.69 -1.08 1.76
C ILE A 38 -10.89 -1.50 0.94
N TYR A 39 -11.92 -2.00 1.61
CA TYR A 39 -13.16 -2.47 1.01
C TYR A 39 -14.34 -1.66 1.53
N ASP A 40 -15.26 -1.30 0.64
CA ASP A 40 -16.57 -0.79 1.04
C ASP A 40 -17.40 -1.91 1.70
N LYS A 41 -17.91 -1.67 2.92
CA LYS A 41 -18.68 -2.68 3.67
C LYS A 41 -19.99 -3.06 3.03
N ASN A 42 -20.60 -2.16 2.24
CA ASN A 42 -21.91 -2.41 1.66
C ASN A 42 -21.83 -3.29 0.43
N SER A 43 -20.84 -3.03 -0.43
CA SER A 43 -20.67 -3.73 -1.71
C SER A 43 -19.64 -4.86 -1.66
N GLY A 44 -18.73 -4.86 -0.68
CA GLY A 44 -17.56 -5.75 -0.63
C GLY A 44 -16.53 -5.45 -1.72
N LYS A 45 -16.64 -4.32 -2.41
CA LYS A 45 -15.72 -3.93 -3.48
C LYS A 45 -14.47 -3.25 -2.92
N ALA A 46 -13.34 -3.49 -3.59
CA ALA A 46 -12.08 -2.83 -3.27
C ALA A 46 -12.12 -1.36 -3.70
N GLU A 47 -11.81 -0.46 -2.76
CA GLU A 47 -11.81 0.99 -2.96
C GLU A 47 -10.42 1.55 -3.24
N ALA A 48 -9.42 1.05 -2.53
CA ALA A 48 -8.04 1.50 -2.64
C ALA A 48 -7.08 0.54 -1.96
N ASP A 49 -5.81 0.60 -2.31
CA ASP A 49 -4.71 0.09 -1.51
C ASP A 49 -4.02 1.27 -0.81
N LEU A 50 -3.86 1.17 0.51
CA LEU A 50 -3.19 2.18 1.32
C LEU A 50 -1.86 1.64 1.82
N ILE A 51 -0.77 2.30 1.47
CA ILE A 51 0.58 1.99 1.97
C ILE A 51 0.81 2.83 3.22
N THR A 52 1.14 2.17 4.33
CA THR A 52 1.35 2.79 5.64
C THR A 52 2.74 2.45 6.20
N LEU A 53 3.11 3.06 7.31
CA LEU A 53 4.20 2.54 8.13
C LEU A 53 3.81 1.16 8.69
N HIS A 54 4.79 0.30 8.93
CA HIS A 54 4.57 -1.09 9.38
C HIS A 54 3.86 -1.21 10.73
N ASP A 55 4.00 -0.21 11.60
CA ASP A 55 3.39 -0.10 12.92
C ASP A 55 2.09 0.71 12.94
N GLU A 56 1.72 1.30 11.81
CA GLU A 56 0.50 2.09 11.68
C GLU A 56 -0.72 1.18 11.49
N LYS A 57 -1.72 1.34 12.35
CA LYS A 57 -2.99 0.61 12.28
C LYS A 57 -4.11 1.54 11.82
N ILE A 58 -4.98 1.02 10.98
CA ILE A 58 -6.14 1.76 10.48
C ILE A 58 -7.31 1.52 11.43
N ASP A 59 -7.91 2.60 11.91
CA ASP A 59 -9.09 2.58 12.76
C ASP A 59 -10.36 2.58 11.89
N GLU A 60 -10.95 1.41 11.70
CA GLU A 60 -12.17 1.23 10.86
C GLU A 60 -13.44 1.86 11.46
N SER A 61 -13.37 2.39 12.68
CA SER A 61 -14.49 3.08 13.33
C SER A 61 -14.57 4.57 12.97
N LYS A 62 -13.55 5.10 12.30
CA LYS A 62 -13.42 6.52 11.92
C LYS A 62 -13.35 6.67 10.42
N ASP A 63 -13.74 7.84 9.95
CA ASP A 63 -13.54 8.22 8.57
C ASP A 63 -12.04 8.25 8.23
N LEU A 64 -11.68 7.72 7.07
CA LEU A 64 -10.33 7.66 6.57
C LEU A 64 -10.18 8.54 5.34
N GLU A 65 -9.38 9.60 5.45
CA GLU A 65 -9.00 10.38 4.29
C GLU A 65 -7.80 9.72 3.60
N ILE A 66 -7.94 9.44 2.32
CA ILE A 66 -6.87 8.97 1.43
C ILE A 66 -6.62 10.02 0.35
N PHE A 67 -5.41 10.06 -0.19
CA PHE A 67 -5.05 11.02 -1.23
C PHE A 67 -3.95 10.49 -2.14
N HIS A 68 -3.99 10.95 -3.37
CA HIS A 68 -3.00 10.56 -4.37
C HIS A 68 -1.61 11.09 -3.99
N PRO A 69 -0.55 10.26 -3.91
CA PRO A 69 0.74 10.63 -3.35
C PRO A 69 1.53 11.68 -4.16
N ILE A 70 1.15 11.92 -5.43
CA ILE A 70 1.73 12.95 -6.30
C ILE A 70 0.75 14.12 -6.45
N HIS A 71 -0.52 13.81 -6.76
CA HIS A 71 -1.58 14.81 -6.96
C HIS A 71 -2.37 14.98 -5.66
N THR A 72 -1.76 15.55 -4.62
CA THR A 72 -2.26 15.61 -3.25
C THR A 72 -3.60 16.35 -3.08
N TRP A 73 -4.03 17.09 -4.10
CA TRP A 73 -5.38 17.70 -4.14
C TRP A 73 -6.49 16.70 -4.49
N LYS A 74 -6.16 15.53 -5.05
CA LYS A 74 -7.11 14.45 -5.28
C LYS A 74 -7.26 13.66 -3.99
N ARG A 75 -8.31 13.97 -3.25
CA ARG A 75 -8.61 13.38 -1.94
C ARG A 75 -9.95 12.66 -1.98
N LYS A 76 -10.07 11.61 -1.17
CA LYS A 76 -11.31 10.86 -0.95
C LYS A 76 -11.44 10.52 0.53
N THR A 77 -12.60 10.77 1.11
CA THR A 77 -12.93 10.31 2.45
C THR A 77 -13.69 9.00 2.33
N LEU A 78 -13.19 7.97 2.96
CA LEU A 78 -13.80 6.66 3.04
C LEU A 78 -14.50 6.52 4.38
N THR A 79 -15.78 6.17 4.31
CA THR A 79 -16.64 5.87 5.46
C THR A 79 -17.13 4.44 5.33
N ASN A 80 -17.48 3.79 6.44
CA ASN A 80 -18.08 2.45 6.43
C ASN A 80 -17.27 1.42 5.60
N PHE A 81 -15.99 1.27 5.92
CA PHE A 81 -15.06 0.38 5.23
C PHE A 81 -14.51 -0.71 6.16
N THR A 82 -13.89 -1.71 5.56
CA THR A 82 -13.02 -2.70 6.22
C THR A 82 -11.65 -2.70 5.57
N THR A 83 -10.65 -3.23 6.29
CA THR A 83 -9.29 -3.34 5.80
C THR A 83 -8.79 -4.78 5.83
N LYS A 84 -7.92 -5.11 4.86
CA LYS A 84 -7.20 -6.37 4.82
C LYS A 84 -5.73 -6.09 4.58
N GLU A 85 -4.88 -6.53 5.50
CA GLU A 85 -3.43 -6.48 5.28
C GLU A 85 -3.05 -7.43 4.16
N LEU A 86 -2.26 -6.95 3.19
CA LEU A 86 -1.90 -7.72 2.00
C LEU A 86 -0.56 -8.44 2.14
N LEU A 87 0.29 -8.01 3.08
CA LEU A 87 1.59 -8.63 3.28
C LEU A 87 1.47 -9.88 4.14
N VAL A 88 2.07 -10.97 3.69
CA VAL A 88 2.20 -12.21 4.46
C VAL A 88 3.68 -12.52 4.67
N ARG A 89 4.01 -13.07 5.83
CA ARG A 89 5.37 -13.50 6.13
C ARG A 89 5.63 -14.81 5.39
N VAL A 90 6.60 -14.81 4.50
CA VAL A 90 7.01 -16.00 3.72
C VAL A 90 8.20 -16.68 4.38
N PHE A 91 9.16 -15.90 4.87
CA PHE A 91 10.32 -16.40 5.59
C PHE A 91 10.40 -15.75 6.98
N ASP A 92 10.79 -16.54 7.97
CA ASP A 92 11.16 -16.07 9.30
C ASP A 92 12.49 -16.69 9.72
N LYS A 93 13.46 -15.85 10.09
CA LYS A 93 14.82 -16.27 10.48
C LYS A 93 15.51 -17.25 9.52
N GLY A 94 15.20 -17.12 8.23
CA GLY A 94 15.76 -17.97 7.17
C GLY A 94 14.95 -19.23 6.86
N GLU A 95 13.93 -19.53 7.62
CA GLU A 95 13.03 -20.67 7.40
C GLU A 95 11.78 -20.25 6.62
N LEU A 96 11.33 -21.12 5.72
CA LEU A 96 10.06 -20.94 4.99
C LEU A 96 8.89 -21.22 5.96
N VAL A 97 8.07 -20.20 6.24
CA VAL A 97 6.92 -20.26 7.15
C VAL A 97 5.58 -20.09 6.44
N TYR A 98 5.59 -20.11 5.12
CA TYR A 98 4.41 -19.94 4.26
C TYR A 98 4.18 -21.19 3.42
N ASP A 99 2.96 -21.73 3.51
CA ASP A 99 2.56 -22.84 2.64
C ASP A 99 2.40 -22.34 1.20
N LEU A 100 3.22 -22.84 0.30
CA LEU A 100 3.18 -22.45 -1.11
C LEU A 100 1.87 -22.92 -1.75
N PRO A 101 1.03 -22.02 -2.25
CA PRO A 101 -0.25 -22.37 -2.83
C PRO A 101 -0.07 -23.17 -4.13
N LYS A 102 -1.00 -24.09 -4.40
CA LYS A 102 -1.09 -24.78 -5.69
C LYS A 102 -1.60 -23.82 -6.78
N LEU A 103 -1.41 -24.23 -8.05
CA LEU A 103 -1.83 -23.40 -9.17
C LEU A 103 -3.34 -23.11 -9.16
N GLU A 104 -4.14 -24.10 -8.79
CA GLU A 104 -5.60 -23.96 -8.70
C GLU A 104 -6.00 -22.91 -7.68
N GLU A 105 -5.38 -22.90 -6.50
CA GLU A 105 -5.61 -21.92 -5.43
C GLU A 105 -5.19 -20.49 -5.85
N ILE A 106 -4.11 -20.39 -6.64
CA ILE A 106 -3.67 -19.11 -7.20
C ILE A 106 -4.69 -18.57 -8.21
N ILE A 107 -5.23 -19.46 -9.08
CA ILE A 107 -6.25 -19.10 -10.07
C ILE A 107 -7.55 -18.68 -9.38
N GLU A 108 -7.99 -19.41 -8.38
CA GLU A 108 -9.17 -19.09 -7.59
C GLU A 108 -9.04 -17.73 -6.91
N ARG A 109 -7.96 -17.52 -6.17
CA ARG A 109 -7.66 -16.22 -5.53
C ARG A 109 -7.63 -15.07 -6.53
N LYS A 110 -7.02 -15.27 -7.72
CA LYS A 110 -7.03 -14.27 -8.78
C LYS A 110 -8.45 -13.94 -9.23
N ASN A 111 -9.31 -14.93 -9.41
CA ASN A 111 -10.69 -14.72 -9.84
C ASN A 111 -11.51 -13.97 -8.78
N GLU A 112 -11.35 -14.32 -7.50
CA GLU A 112 -11.94 -13.61 -6.37
C GLU A 112 -11.52 -12.15 -6.34
N GLN A 113 -10.22 -11.87 -6.43
CA GLN A 113 -9.70 -10.50 -6.41
C GLN A 113 -10.16 -9.66 -7.60
N ILE A 114 -10.35 -10.27 -8.77
CA ILE A 114 -10.96 -9.58 -9.93
C ILE A 114 -12.44 -9.29 -9.66
N ALA A 115 -13.17 -10.23 -9.06
CA ALA A 115 -14.57 -10.04 -8.72
C ALA A 115 -14.79 -8.93 -7.69
N GLU A 116 -13.82 -8.70 -6.79
CA GLU A 116 -13.83 -7.62 -5.80
C GLU A 116 -13.63 -6.21 -6.44
N GLN A 117 -13.13 -6.12 -7.67
CA GLN A 117 -12.93 -4.83 -8.33
C GLN A 117 -14.25 -4.25 -8.87
N TRP A 118 -14.34 -2.92 -8.92
CA TRP A 118 -15.38 -2.19 -9.59
C TRP A 118 -15.34 -2.41 -11.11
N GLU A 119 -16.49 -2.39 -11.77
CA GLU A 119 -16.56 -2.61 -13.23
C GLU A 119 -15.78 -1.56 -14.01
N GLU A 120 -15.74 -0.32 -13.51
CA GLU A 120 -15.01 0.81 -14.09
C GLU A 120 -13.50 0.57 -14.13
N VAL A 121 -12.97 -0.21 -13.18
CA VAL A 121 -11.54 -0.60 -13.13
C VAL A 121 -11.25 -1.73 -14.10
N LYS A 122 -12.22 -2.65 -14.30
CA LYS A 122 -12.05 -3.87 -15.11
C LYS A 122 -12.30 -3.67 -16.61
N ARG A 123 -12.99 -2.60 -17.01
CA ARG A 123 -13.36 -2.39 -18.41
C ARG A 123 -12.12 -2.23 -19.29
N PHE A 124 -12.22 -2.72 -20.53
CA PHE A 124 -11.11 -2.68 -21.48
C PHE A 124 -10.83 -1.27 -22.02
N GLU A 125 -11.89 -0.50 -22.30
CA GLU A 125 -11.78 0.86 -22.82
C GLU A 125 -11.86 1.89 -21.68
N HIS A 126 -10.87 2.78 -21.61
CA HIS A 126 -10.78 3.85 -20.63
C HIS A 126 -11.02 3.38 -19.17
N PRO A 127 -10.26 2.38 -18.68
CA PRO A 127 -10.43 1.91 -17.31
C PRO A 127 -10.14 3.03 -16.31
N HIS A 128 -10.87 3.04 -15.20
CA HIS A 128 -10.48 3.87 -14.07
C HIS A 128 -9.19 3.32 -13.44
N LEU A 129 -8.32 4.21 -13.02
CA LEU A 129 -7.14 3.83 -12.27
C LEU A 129 -7.56 3.41 -10.85
N PHE A 130 -7.10 2.25 -10.43
CA PHE A 130 -7.23 1.83 -9.04
C PHE A 130 -6.33 2.69 -8.15
N HIS A 131 -6.88 3.16 -7.03
CA HIS A 131 -6.15 4.01 -6.11
C HIS A 131 -5.09 3.22 -5.34
N VAL A 132 -3.86 3.72 -5.35
CA VAL A 132 -2.75 3.25 -4.51
C VAL A 132 -2.16 4.46 -3.84
N ASP A 133 -2.56 4.68 -2.60
CA ASP A 133 -2.31 5.91 -1.86
C ASP A 133 -1.34 5.68 -0.68
N LEU A 134 -0.84 6.74 -0.09
CA LEU A 134 0.02 6.70 1.09
C LEU A 134 -0.74 7.21 2.30
N SER A 135 -0.43 6.67 3.49
CA SER A 135 -0.87 7.30 4.73
C SER A 135 -0.22 8.68 4.89
N GLN A 136 -0.88 9.57 5.63
CA GLN A 136 -0.34 10.92 5.88
C GLN A 136 1.06 10.85 6.52
N LYS A 137 1.26 9.98 7.51
CA LYS A 137 2.56 9.82 8.17
C LYS A 137 3.67 9.39 7.21
N LEU A 138 3.38 8.42 6.35
CA LEU A 138 4.34 7.94 5.36
C LEU A 138 4.64 9.00 4.30
N TRP A 139 3.62 9.75 3.89
CA TRP A 139 3.79 10.86 2.95
C TRP A 139 4.64 11.98 3.54
N ASP A 140 4.43 12.36 4.82
CA ASP A 140 5.20 13.38 5.52
C ASP A 140 6.68 13.00 5.60
N ILE A 141 7.00 11.73 5.91
CA ILE A 141 8.38 11.24 5.90
C ILE A 141 9.00 11.37 4.50
N LYS A 142 8.28 10.95 3.47
CA LYS A 142 8.76 11.05 2.09
C LYS A 142 9.01 12.51 1.69
N TYR A 143 8.07 13.39 1.99
CA TYR A 143 8.16 14.81 1.68
C TYR A 143 9.34 15.47 2.39
N ASN A 144 9.50 15.23 3.69
CA ASN A 144 10.61 15.79 4.48
C ASN A 144 11.97 15.34 3.96
N LEU A 145 12.13 14.07 3.59
CA LEU A 145 13.36 13.56 3.00
C LEU A 145 13.67 14.18 1.63
N LEU A 146 12.66 14.46 0.82
CA LEU A 146 12.81 15.15 -0.45
C LEU A 146 13.26 16.62 -0.24
N MET A 147 12.69 17.31 0.75
CA MET A 147 13.06 18.69 1.06
C MET A 147 14.48 18.83 1.63
N GLN A 148 14.96 17.85 2.40
CA GLN A 148 16.32 17.82 2.94
C GLN A 148 17.39 17.53 1.90
N SER A 149 17.01 17.05 0.74
CA SER A 149 17.95 16.62 -0.31
C SER A 149 18.14 17.67 -1.42
N ASN A 150 17.43 18.76 -1.34
CA ASN A 150 17.59 19.97 -2.16
C ASN A 150 18.46 20.97 -1.43
#